data_88cdd10a9bcbfa7338d94a4a9a6548fc
#
_entry.id   88cdd10a9bcbfa7338d94a4a9a6548fc
#
_cell.length_a   1.000
_cell.length_b   1.000
_cell.length_c   1.000
_cell.angle_alpha   90.00
_cell.angle_beta   90.00
_cell.angle_gamma   90.00
#
_symmetry.space_group_name_H-M   'P 1'
#
loop_
_entity.id
_entity.type
_entity.pdbx_description
1 polymer ?
#
loop_
_entity_poly.entity_id
_entity_poly.type
_entity_poly.pdbx_seq_one_letter_code
_entity_poly.pdbx_strand_id
1 'polypeptide(L)'
;TDMIKGKQGRFRENLLGKRVDYSARSVIVVGPDLKLWQCGLPKKIALELYQPFIIRKLKERGLADTIKSAKRMLERRDPEVWDVLEEVIHQHPVLLNRAPTLHRMGIQAFEPVLVEGNAIRLHPLVCTGYNADFDGDQMAVHLPLSIEAQTEAHVLMLSTNNIFSPAHGKPIMSPSQDVVMGVYFLTHMAKHLDAGDPDPAKKSLGRRRFRNITEAIYAWEDGQIDLRQPIDIRLERYDEVVDKQAGTASPLPDNRRITTTVGRALFSERLSPGMPYYNCTLGKKGCSQVIADTFERLGKPATIELLDEMKEIGFRFSTLSGLSIAITDMRIPDEKKDFLAAAQKKVDRIEMQADAGAVTDRERHSNVLDVWSHCREEVTKALMKDVENDRRDPTTGDEVQVDSADGSPYLNPLFVFLDSGARGNRSQMQQLAGMRGLM
;
A
#
# COMPACT_ATOMS: atom_id res chain seq x y z
N THR A 1 1.02 -31.02 -39.02
CA THR A 1 1.83 -29.84 -38.69
C THR A 1 1.33 -29.22 -37.38
N ASP A 2 0.01 -29.16 -37.16
CA ASP A 2 -0.62 -28.53 -35.99
C ASP A 2 -0.35 -29.27 -34.66
N MET A 3 -0.12 -30.59 -34.71
CA MET A 3 0.31 -31.38 -33.53
C MET A 3 1.73 -31.05 -33.05
N ILE A 4 2.57 -30.43 -33.87
CA ILE A 4 3.97 -30.12 -33.57
C ILE A 4 4.16 -28.62 -33.34
N LYS A 5 3.44 -27.79 -34.15
CA LYS A 5 3.58 -26.32 -34.22
C LYS A 5 2.49 -25.61 -33.38
N GLY A 6 2.81 -24.42 -32.87
CA GLY A 6 1.86 -23.58 -32.15
C GLY A 6 1.84 -23.82 -30.64
N LYS A 7 0.92 -23.13 -29.90
CA LYS A 7 0.80 -23.19 -28.46
C LYS A 7 0.43 -24.57 -27.91
N GLN A 8 -0.40 -25.31 -28.64
CA GLN A 8 -0.88 -26.67 -28.32
C GLN A 8 -0.03 -27.77 -28.94
N GLY A 9 1.05 -27.40 -29.68
CA GLY A 9 1.98 -28.36 -30.25
C GLY A 9 2.86 -29.05 -29.21
N ARG A 10 3.30 -30.28 -29.55
CA ARG A 10 4.12 -31.12 -28.64
C ARG A 10 5.38 -30.45 -28.10
N PHE A 11 6.03 -29.59 -28.88
CA PHE A 11 7.21 -28.89 -28.45
C PHE A 11 6.91 -27.93 -27.29
N ARG A 12 5.86 -27.11 -27.37
CA ARG A 12 5.54 -26.11 -26.35
C ARG A 12 4.76 -26.69 -25.18
N GLU A 13 3.88 -27.65 -25.40
CA GLU A 13 3.00 -28.18 -24.36
C GLU A 13 3.63 -29.31 -23.53
N ASN A 14 4.47 -30.17 -24.16
CA ASN A 14 4.97 -31.38 -23.51
C ASN A 14 6.48 -31.51 -23.42
N LEU A 15 7.27 -30.74 -24.19
CA LEU A 15 8.74 -30.83 -24.19
C LEU A 15 9.38 -29.63 -23.48
N LEU A 16 9.02 -28.39 -23.83
CA LEU A 16 9.52 -27.18 -23.19
C LEU A 16 8.88 -26.92 -21.82
N GLY A 17 7.73 -27.47 -21.55
CA GLY A 17 7.05 -27.45 -20.27
C GLY A 17 6.22 -28.71 -20.08
N LYS A 18 6.07 -29.18 -18.85
CA LYS A 18 5.30 -30.37 -18.49
C LYS A 18 4.37 -30.04 -17.33
N ARG A 19 3.27 -30.76 -17.23
CA ARG A 19 2.46 -30.76 -15.99
C ARG A 19 3.26 -31.46 -14.91
N VAL A 20 3.29 -30.87 -13.71
CA VAL A 20 4.05 -31.38 -12.56
C VAL A 20 3.13 -31.85 -11.46
N ASP A 21 3.52 -32.92 -10.79
CA ASP A 21 2.85 -33.41 -9.59
C ASP A 21 3.19 -32.50 -8.37
N TYR A 22 2.53 -32.72 -7.26
CA TYR A 22 2.68 -31.94 -6.03
C TYR A 22 2.47 -30.43 -6.26
N SER A 23 1.47 -30.14 -7.05
CA SER A 23 1.03 -28.77 -7.36
C SER A 23 -0.48 -28.66 -7.25
N ALA A 24 -0.93 -27.49 -6.87
CA ALA A 24 -2.35 -27.16 -6.77
C ALA A 24 -2.59 -25.74 -7.30
N ARG A 25 -3.84 -25.40 -7.51
CA ARG A 25 -4.25 -24.04 -7.90
C ARG A 25 -5.51 -23.66 -7.14
N SER A 26 -5.55 -22.45 -6.59
CA SER A 26 -6.74 -21.94 -5.93
C SER A 26 -6.80 -20.41 -6.04
N VAL A 27 -7.97 -19.87 -5.72
CA VAL A 27 -8.21 -18.42 -5.60
C VAL A 27 -7.43 -17.87 -4.42
N ILE A 28 -6.95 -16.64 -4.52
CA ILE A 28 -6.28 -15.93 -3.44
C ILE A 28 -7.23 -14.97 -2.74
N VAL A 29 -7.03 -14.82 -1.43
CA VAL A 29 -7.70 -13.82 -0.60
C VAL A 29 -6.67 -13.14 0.30
N VAL A 30 -7.02 -11.96 0.81
CA VAL A 30 -6.12 -11.24 1.71
C VAL A 30 -5.95 -11.97 3.04
N GLY A 31 -4.72 -12.01 3.54
CA GLY A 31 -4.36 -12.53 4.86
C GLY A 31 -3.68 -11.45 5.70
N PRO A 32 -4.44 -10.54 6.34
CA PRO A 32 -3.85 -9.44 7.12
C PRO A 32 -3.10 -9.92 8.36
N ASP A 33 -3.48 -11.08 8.91
CA ASP A 33 -2.89 -11.68 10.12
C ASP A 33 -1.54 -12.36 9.86
N LEU A 34 -1.21 -12.62 8.60
CA LEU A 34 0.02 -13.32 8.22
C LEU A 34 1.24 -12.43 8.43
N LYS A 35 2.36 -13.06 8.78
CA LYS A 35 3.68 -12.42 8.72
C LYS A 35 4.20 -12.43 7.27
N LEU A 36 5.17 -11.55 6.98
CA LEU A 36 5.66 -11.35 5.62
C LEU A 36 6.14 -12.64 4.94
N TRP A 37 6.70 -13.58 5.70
CA TRP A 37 7.20 -14.87 5.19
C TRP A 37 6.15 -15.98 5.14
N GLN A 38 4.92 -15.73 5.60
CA GLN A 38 3.86 -16.73 5.71
C GLN A 38 2.84 -16.62 4.59
N CYS A 39 2.25 -17.76 4.24
CA CYS A 39 1.02 -17.84 3.42
C CYS A 39 0.00 -18.77 4.09
N GLY A 40 -1.28 -18.47 3.93
CA GLY A 40 -2.35 -19.34 4.40
C GLY A 40 -2.66 -20.41 3.36
N LEU A 41 -2.37 -21.66 3.66
CA LEU A 41 -2.65 -22.80 2.77
C LEU A 41 -3.89 -23.56 3.25
N PRO A 42 -4.92 -23.77 2.40
CA PRO A 42 -6.07 -24.58 2.75
C PRO A 42 -5.68 -25.97 3.19
N LYS A 43 -6.21 -26.42 4.33
CA LYS A 43 -5.92 -27.74 4.92
C LYS A 43 -6.09 -28.89 3.92
N LYS A 44 -7.13 -28.84 3.07
CA LYS A 44 -7.38 -29.87 2.06
C LYS A 44 -6.27 -29.93 0.99
N ILE A 45 -5.78 -28.77 0.54
CA ILE A 45 -4.68 -28.69 -0.41
C ILE A 45 -3.39 -29.17 0.24
N ALA A 46 -3.12 -28.75 1.47
CA ALA A 46 -1.93 -29.16 2.20
C ALA A 46 -1.87 -30.67 2.37
N LEU A 47 -2.99 -31.32 2.73
CA LEU A 47 -3.05 -32.77 2.90
C LEU A 47 -2.63 -33.54 1.64
N GLU A 48 -3.03 -33.08 0.47
CA GLU A 48 -2.68 -33.73 -0.79
C GLU A 48 -1.24 -33.43 -1.22
N LEU A 49 -0.79 -32.18 -1.06
CA LEU A 49 0.57 -31.79 -1.43
C LEU A 49 1.64 -32.51 -0.57
N TYR A 50 1.43 -32.56 0.74
CA TYR A 50 2.38 -33.13 1.69
C TYR A 50 2.19 -34.65 1.91
N GLN A 51 1.34 -35.32 1.13
CA GLN A 51 1.03 -36.75 1.27
C GLN A 51 2.25 -37.66 1.47
N PRO A 52 3.34 -37.57 0.67
CA PRO A 52 4.48 -38.46 0.86
C PRO A 52 5.20 -38.25 2.19
N PHE A 53 5.28 -37.04 2.66
CA PHE A 53 5.92 -36.67 3.92
C PHE A 53 5.08 -37.12 5.12
N ILE A 54 3.76 -36.98 5.04
CA ILE A 54 2.82 -37.46 6.05
C ILE A 54 2.89 -38.98 6.16
N ILE A 55 2.88 -39.72 5.05
CA ILE A 55 3.00 -41.19 5.05
C ILE A 55 4.32 -41.62 5.68
N ARG A 56 5.41 -40.93 5.37
CA ARG A 56 6.71 -41.21 6.00
C ARG A 56 6.66 -41.03 7.52
N LYS A 57 6.13 -39.90 7.99
CA LYS A 57 6.03 -39.58 9.43
C LYS A 57 5.07 -40.51 10.18
N LEU A 58 3.93 -40.88 9.58
CA LEU A 58 3.01 -41.89 10.18
C LEU A 58 3.69 -43.23 10.40
N LYS A 59 4.56 -43.67 9.46
CA LYS A 59 5.36 -44.87 9.61
C LYS A 59 6.46 -44.72 10.67
N GLU A 60 7.18 -43.61 10.68
CA GLU A 60 8.23 -43.31 11.67
C GLU A 60 7.66 -43.30 13.11
N ARG A 61 6.43 -42.83 13.29
CA ARG A 61 5.72 -42.81 14.59
C ARG A 61 5.06 -44.12 14.93
N GLY A 62 5.07 -45.13 14.05
CA GLY A 62 4.42 -46.43 14.29
C GLY A 62 2.90 -46.40 14.25
N LEU A 63 2.29 -45.31 13.77
CA LEU A 63 0.82 -45.18 13.64
C LEU A 63 0.29 -45.97 12.42
N ALA A 64 1.16 -46.30 11.47
CA ALA A 64 0.82 -47.09 10.31
C ALA A 64 1.97 -48.05 9.95
N ASP A 65 1.69 -49.34 9.92
CA ASP A 65 2.70 -50.35 9.58
C ASP A 65 3.03 -50.42 8.10
N THR A 66 2.05 -50.12 7.25
CA THR A 66 2.18 -50.20 5.79
C THR A 66 1.77 -48.91 5.12
N ILE A 67 2.32 -48.66 3.92
CA ILE A 67 1.92 -47.51 3.06
C ILE A 67 0.42 -47.54 2.77
N LYS A 68 -0.16 -48.77 2.60
CA LYS A 68 -1.58 -48.93 2.34
C LYS A 68 -2.44 -48.50 3.54
N SER A 69 -1.99 -48.84 4.77
CA SER A 69 -2.66 -48.41 6.00
C SER A 69 -2.58 -46.87 6.14
N ALA A 70 -1.40 -46.26 5.93
CA ALA A 70 -1.24 -44.83 6.00
C ALA A 70 -2.12 -44.08 4.97
N LYS A 71 -2.21 -44.60 3.74
CA LYS A 71 -3.12 -44.00 2.72
C LYS A 71 -4.59 -44.06 3.14
N ARG A 72 -5.03 -45.16 3.77
CA ARG A 72 -6.41 -45.25 4.27
C ARG A 72 -6.69 -44.28 5.42
N MET A 73 -5.71 -44.02 6.31
CA MET A 73 -5.82 -43.01 7.35
C MET A 73 -5.94 -41.60 6.73
N LEU A 74 -5.16 -41.31 5.69
CA LEU A 74 -5.26 -40.04 4.94
C LEU A 74 -6.64 -39.87 4.29
N GLU A 75 -7.18 -40.90 3.62
CA GLU A 75 -8.52 -40.89 3.01
C GLU A 75 -9.63 -40.69 4.04
N ARG A 76 -9.51 -41.24 5.23
CA ARG A 76 -10.45 -41.10 6.35
C ARG A 76 -10.29 -39.73 7.05
N ARG A 77 -9.14 -39.08 6.88
CA ARG A 77 -8.79 -37.83 7.57
C ARG A 77 -8.83 -37.96 9.09
N ASP A 78 -8.21 -39.04 9.57
CA ASP A 78 -8.13 -39.32 11.00
C ASP A 78 -7.46 -38.16 11.77
N PRO A 79 -7.78 -37.91 13.05
CA PRO A 79 -7.22 -36.77 13.81
C PRO A 79 -5.69 -36.76 13.84
N GLU A 80 -5.05 -37.90 13.98
CA GLU A 80 -3.60 -38.04 14.01
C GLU A 80 -2.92 -37.55 12.72
N VAL A 81 -3.63 -37.58 11.60
CA VAL A 81 -3.12 -37.09 10.31
C VAL A 81 -2.94 -35.57 10.33
N TRP A 82 -3.82 -34.85 11.01
CA TRP A 82 -3.72 -33.39 11.13
C TRP A 82 -2.55 -32.98 12.01
N ASP A 83 -2.30 -33.69 13.13
CA ASP A 83 -1.17 -33.41 14.00
C ASP A 83 0.16 -33.68 13.28
N VAL A 84 0.22 -34.75 12.48
CA VAL A 84 1.39 -35.06 11.66
C VAL A 84 1.57 -34.03 10.52
N LEU A 85 0.47 -33.57 9.91
CA LEU A 85 0.53 -32.53 8.88
C LEU A 85 1.10 -31.22 9.43
N GLU A 86 0.67 -30.80 10.61
CA GLU A 86 1.17 -29.57 11.26
C GLU A 86 2.69 -29.66 11.52
N GLU A 87 3.18 -30.81 11.98
CA GLU A 87 4.62 -31.07 12.17
C GLU A 87 5.39 -31.03 10.84
N VAL A 88 4.85 -31.65 9.80
CA VAL A 88 5.51 -31.76 8.48
C VAL A 88 5.61 -30.41 7.76
N ILE A 89 4.62 -29.55 7.94
CA ILE A 89 4.59 -28.21 7.33
C ILE A 89 5.64 -27.29 7.93
N HIS A 90 5.96 -27.48 9.20
CA HIS A 90 6.95 -26.66 9.89
C HIS A 90 8.30 -26.72 9.17
N GLN A 91 8.83 -25.55 8.79
CA GLN A 91 10.08 -25.38 8.04
C GLN A 91 10.11 -26.03 6.64
N HIS A 92 8.95 -26.40 6.08
CA HIS A 92 8.87 -26.93 4.73
C HIS A 92 8.12 -25.93 3.82
N PRO A 93 8.83 -25.04 3.11
CA PRO A 93 8.24 -23.95 2.36
C PRO A 93 7.46 -24.45 1.14
N VAL A 94 6.49 -23.64 0.70
CA VAL A 94 5.80 -23.81 -0.58
C VAL A 94 6.16 -22.65 -1.52
N LEU A 95 6.13 -22.92 -2.82
CA LEU A 95 6.28 -21.90 -3.85
C LEU A 95 4.91 -21.48 -4.33
N LEU A 96 4.64 -20.17 -4.29
CA LEU A 96 3.45 -19.58 -4.90
C LEU A 96 3.82 -18.91 -6.23
N ASN A 97 3.04 -19.16 -7.26
CA ASN A 97 3.20 -18.59 -8.59
C ASN A 97 1.90 -17.96 -9.08
N ARG A 98 1.98 -16.72 -9.58
CA ARG A 98 0.90 -16.07 -10.33
C ARG A 98 1.28 -15.94 -11.81
N ALA A 99 0.43 -16.43 -12.69
CA ALA A 99 0.58 -16.20 -14.13
C ALA A 99 -0.07 -14.84 -14.53
N PRO A 100 0.54 -14.08 -15.47
CA PRO A 100 1.80 -14.36 -16.16
C PRO A 100 3.03 -14.06 -15.28
N THR A 101 4.03 -14.93 -15.30
CA THR A 101 5.29 -14.72 -14.58
C THR A 101 6.23 -13.84 -15.40
N LEU A 102 6.22 -12.53 -15.15
CA LEU A 102 6.98 -11.54 -15.92
C LEU A 102 8.41 -11.35 -15.39
N HIS A 103 8.62 -11.58 -14.11
CA HIS A 103 9.91 -11.43 -13.43
C HIS A 103 10.01 -12.42 -12.25
N ARG A 104 11.18 -12.51 -11.65
CA ARG A 104 11.46 -13.49 -10.60
C ARG A 104 10.54 -13.41 -9.38
N MET A 105 9.96 -12.23 -9.06
CA MET A 105 9.03 -12.05 -7.95
C MET A 105 7.65 -12.65 -8.22
N GLY A 106 7.38 -13.10 -9.44
CA GLY A 106 6.18 -13.86 -9.77
C GLY A 106 6.19 -15.30 -9.21
N ILE A 107 7.32 -15.75 -8.66
CA ILE A 107 7.47 -17.01 -7.91
C ILE A 107 8.23 -16.70 -6.64
N GLN A 108 7.59 -16.90 -5.48
CA GLN A 108 8.20 -16.69 -4.17
C GLN A 108 7.89 -17.86 -3.26
N ALA A 109 8.78 -18.12 -2.31
CA ALA A 109 8.61 -19.13 -1.28
C ALA A 109 7.96 -18.51 -0.03
N PHE A 110 7.12 -19.30 0.63
CA PHE A 110 6.47 -18.96 1.88
C PHE A 110 6.44 -20.15 2.81
N GLU A 111 6.45 -19.89 4.11
CA GLU A 111 6.12 -20.88 5.12
C GLU A 111 4.59 -21.00 5.21
N PRO A 112 4.01 -22.17 4.98
CA PRO A 112 2.57 -22.32 5.01
C PRO A 112 2.02 -22.36 6.43
N VAL A 113 0.90 -21.68 6.63
CA VAL A 113 0.05 -21.77 7.82
C VAL A 113 -1.28 -22.39 7.40
N LEU A 114 -1.75 -23.38 8.11
CA LEU A 114 -3.01 -24.05 7.78
C LEU A 114 -4.20 -23.14 8.04
N VAL A 115 -5.05 -23.01 7.03
CA VAL A 115 -6.27 -22.20 7.11
C VAL A 115 -7.50 -23.02 6.69
N GLU A 116 -8.63 -22.67 7.29
CA GLU A 116 -9.92 -23.22 6.88
C GLU A 116 -10.39 -22.59 5.55
N GLY A 117 -11.25 -23.30 4.86
CA GLY A 117 -11.77 -22.88 3.56
C GLY A 117 -11.01 -23.48 2.39
N ASN A 118 -11.14 -22.87 1.20
CA ASN A 118 -10.55 -23.36 -0.04
C ASN A 118 -9.64 -22.33 -0.72
N ALA A 119 -9.57 -21.09 -0.21
CA ALA A 119 -8.78 -20.01 -0.78
C ALA A 119 -7.41 -19.91 -0.08
N ILE A 120 -6.38 -19.59 -0.86
CA ILE A 120 -5.03 -19.31 -0.36
C ILE A 120 -5.05 -17.91 0.24
N ARG A 121 -4.55 -17.73 1.48
CA ARG A 121 -4.36 -16.40 2.05
C ARG A 121 -2.97 -15.87 1.70
N LEU A 122 -2.94 -14.66 1.21
CA LEU A 122 -1.69 -14.00 0.80
C LEU A 122 -1.47 -12.73 1.60
N HIS A 123 -0.22 -12.49 2.00
CA HIS A 123 0.16 -11.28 2.71
C HIS A 123 -0.01 -10.05 1.79
N PRO A 124 -0.67 -8.96 2.23
CA PRO A 124 -1.00 -7.83 1.36
C PRO A 124 0.21 -7.14 0.72
N LEU A 125 1.35 -7.05 1.41
CA LEU A 125 2.54 -6.36 0.88
C LEU A 125 3.22 -7.09 -0.28
N VAL A 126 3.05 -8.41 -0.41
CA VAL A 126 3.64 -9.17 -1.53
C VAL A 126 2.84 -9.06 -2.82
N CYS A 127 1.59 -8.59 -2.76
CA CYS A 127 0.72 -8.43 -3.93
C CYS A 127 1.35 -7.55 -5.01
N THR A 128 2.09 -6.52 -4.63
CA THR A 128 2.81 -5.64 -5.57
C THR A 128 3.85 -6.42 -6.38
N GLY A 129 4.58 -7.35 -5.74
CA GLY A 129 5.56 -8.20 -6.42
C GLY A 129 4.94 -9.18 -7.41
N TYR A 130 3.76 -9.69 -7.10
CA TYR A 130 3.00 -10.58 -7.99
C TYR A 130 2.15 -9.83 -9.02
N ASN A 131 1.97 -8.53 -8.89
CA ASN A 131 0.94 -7.76 -9.58
C ASN A 131 -0.44 -8.43 -9.42
N ALA A 132 -0.75 -8.88 -8.20
CA ALA A 132 -1.95 -9.61 -7.84
C ALA A 132 -2.96 -8.70 -7.14
N ASP A 133 -4.23 -8.94 -7.40
CA ASP A 133 -5.35 -8.37 -6.67
C ASP A 133 -6.34 -9.47 -6.24
N PHE A 134 -7.33 -9.12 -5.44
CA PHE A 134 -8.25 -10.08 -4.85
C PHE A 134 -9.63 -10.04 -5.52
N ASP A 135 -9.67 -9.78 -6.82
CA ASP A 135 -10.89 -9.73 -7.65
C ASP A 135 -11.30 -11.07 -8.26
N GLY A 136 -10.62 -12.16 -7.89
CA GLY A 136 -10.80 -13.51 -8.41
C GLY A 136 -9.52 -14.12 -8.95
N ASP A 137 -8.38 -13.47 -8.76
CA ASP A 137 -7.07 -14.00 -9.13
C ASP A 137 -6.81 -15.36 -8.47
N GLN A 138 -6.10 -16.22 -9.21
CA GLN A 138 -5.67 -17.54 -8.77
C GLN A 138 -4.15 -17.62 -8.76
N MET A 139 -3.62 -18.39 -7.80
CA MET A 139 -2.21 -18.75 -7.76
C MET A 139 -2.01 -20.25 -7.79
N ALA A 140 -0.92 -20.68 -8.41
CA ALA A 140 -0.44 -22.05 -8.34
C ALA A 140 0.47 -22.21 -7.11
N VAL A 141 0.35 -23.37 -6.46
CA VAL A 141 1.19 -23.79 -5.33
C VAL A 141 2.04 -24.95 -5.79
N HIS A 142 3.32 -24.93 -5.50
CA HIS A 142 4.25 -26.03 -5.78
C HIS A 142 5.02 -26.39 -4.52
N LEU A 143 5.23 -27.69 -4.31
CA LEU A 143 5.94 -28.20 -3.15
C LEU A 143 7.37 -28.63 -3.54
N PRO A 144 8.43 -28.03 -2.99
CA PRO A 144 9.80 -28.55 -3.11
C PRO A 144 9.91 -29.91 -2.43
N LEU A 145 10.36 -30.93 -3.14
CA LEU A 145 10.39 -32.30 -2.62
C LEU A 145 11.75 -32.66 -2.01
N SER A 146 12.88 -32.32 -2.66
CA SER A 146 14.21 -32.62 -2.16
C SER A 146 14.69 -31.60 -1.14
N ILE A 147 15.64 -31.99 -0.30
CA ILE A 147 16.25 -31.11 0.71
C ILE A 147 16.96 -29.94 0.04
N GLU A 148 17.63 -30.20 -1.09
CA GLU A 148 18.31 -29.16 -1.88
C GLU A 148 17.31 -28.11 -2.38
N ALA A 149 16.18 -28.55 -2.96
CA ALA A 149 15.12 -27.64 -3.43
C ALA A 149 14.49 -26.85 -2.27
N GLN A 150 14.29 -27.45 -1.11
CA GLN A 150 13.81 -26.76 0.08
C GLN A 150 14.82 -25.71 0.55
N THR A 151 16.10 -26.04 0.57
CA THR A 151 17.17 -25.09 0.93
C THR A 151 17.25 -23.92 -0.04
N GLU A 152 17.17 -24.16 -1.34
CA GLU A 152 17.13 -23.10 -2.35
C GLU A 152 15.88 -22.22 -2.17
N ALA A 153 14.72 -22.80 -1.88
CA ALA A 153 13.50 -22.05 -1.61
C ALA A 153 13.67 -21.13 -0.40
N HIS A 154 14.29 -21.57 0.69
CA HIS A 154 14.56 -20.74 1.85
C HIS A 154 15.58 -19.65 1.61
N VAL A 155 16.72 -19.99 0.98
CA VAL A 155 17.85 -19.06 0.85
C VAL A 155 17.63 -18.04 -0.23
N LEU A 156 17.04 -18.43 -1.37
CA LEU A 156 16.95 -17.58 -2.57
C LEU A 156 15.52 -17.03 -2.78
N MET A 157 14.48 -17.82 -2.49
CA MET A 157 13.13 -17.53 -2.96
C MET A 157 12.18 -17.06 -1.87
N LEU A 158 12.56 -17.14 -0.60
CA LEU A 158 11.69 -16.67 0.49
C LEU A 158 11.32 -15.20 0.28
N SER A 159 10.07 -14.85 0.50
CA SER A 159 9.54 -13.48 0.31
C SER A 159 10.42 -12.41 0.98
N THR A 160 10.90 -12.70 2.20
CA THR A 160 11.80 -11.81 2.94
C THR A 160 13.16 -11.56 2.27
N ASN A 161 13.58 -12.39 1.32
CA ASN A 161 14.82 -12.20 0.57
C ASN A 161 14.62 -11.35 -0.71
N ASN A 162 13.37 -11.05 -1.05
CA ASN A 162 12.98 -10.38 -2.28
C ASN A 162 12.24 -9.06 -2.02
N ILE A 163 12.63 -8.31 -0.99
CA ILE A 163 12.02 -7.02 -0.63
C ILE A 163 12.33 -5.95 -1.67
N PHE A 164 13.55 -5.96 -2.24
CA PHE A 164 14.03 -4.94 -3.16
C PHE A 164 14.11 -5.44 -4.61
N SER A 165 13.86 -4.54 -5.56
CA SER A 165 13.99 -4.84 -6.98
C SER A 165 15.46 -4.97 -7.39
N PRO A 166 15.84 -6.06 -8.07
CA PRO A 166 17.19 -6.19 -8.63
C PRO A 166 17.46 -5.22 -9.79
N ALA A 167 16.41 -4.66 -10.41
CA ALA A 167 16.55 -3.77 -11.56
C ALA A 167 17.01 -2.36 -11.16
N HIS A 168 16.53 -1.83 -10.04
CA HIS A 168 16.77 -0.44 -9.64
C HIS A 168 16.95 -0.24 -8.12
N GLY A 169 17.03 -1.31 -7.33
CA GLY A 169 17.29 -1.23 -5.88
C GLY A 169 16.18 -0.61 -5.03
N LYS A 170 15.03 -0.28 -5.59
CA LYS A 170 13.91 0.26 -4.82
C LYS A 170 13.08 -0.85 -4.18
N PRO A 171 12.44 -0.62 -3.02
CA PRO A 171 11.58 -1.61 -2.41
C PRO A 171 10.38 -1.93 -3.32
N ILE A 172 10.16 -3.22 -3.59
CA ILE A 172 8.98 -3.73 -4.30
C ILE A 172 7.87 -3.99 -3.29
N MET A 173 8.23 -4.58 -2.14
CA MET A 173 7.30 -4.77 -1.04
C MET A 173 7.15 -3.45 -0.31
N SER A 174 6.16 -2.69 -0.73
CA SER A 174 5.83 -1.40 -0.14
C SER A 174 4.35 -1.34 0.18
N PRO A 175 3.96 -0.60 1.21
CA PRO A 175 2.55 -0.36 1.52
C PRO A 175 1.77 0.15 0.31
N SER A 176 0.52 -0.28 0.22
CA SER A 176 -0.42 0.12 -0.83
C SER A 176 -1.82 0.30 -0.25
N GLN A 177 -2.68 0.97 -0.99
CA GLN A 177 -4.10 1.12 -0.67
C GLN A 177 -4.35 1.53 0.79
N ASP A 178 -5.09 0.72 1.57
CA ASP A 178 -5.53 1.03 2.92
C ASP A 178 -4.38 1.25 3.90
N VAL A 179 -3.27 0.52 3.74
CA VAL A 179 -2.09 0.69 4.59
C VAL A 179 -1.48 2.08 4.40
N VAL A 180 -1.37 2.54 3.15
CA VAL A 180 -0.87 3.91 2.84
C VAL A 180 -1.84 4.96 3.35
N MET A 181 -3.16 4.74 3.19
CA MET A 181 -4.17 5.67 3.71
C MET A 181 -4.07 5.84 5.22
N GLY A 182 -3.96 4.71 5.95
CA GLY A 182 -3.85 4.74 7.41
C GLY A 182 -2.59 5.46 7.89
N VAL A 183 -1.43 5.19 7.28
CA VAL A 183 -0.17 5.88 7.60
C VAL A 183 -0.26 7.37 7.23
N TYR A 184 -0.86 7.70 6.09
CA TYR A 184 -1.07 9.09 5.67
C TYR A 184 -1.96 9.84 6.66
N PHE A 185 -3.12 9.28 7.01
CA PHE A 185 -4.03 9.87 7.98
C PHE A 185 -3.37 10.08 9.35
N LEU A 186 -2.60 9.09 9.81
CA LEU A 186 -1.86 9.15 11.07
C LEU A 186 -0.82 10.29 11.07
N THR A 187 -0.09 10.47 9.97
CA THR A 187 1.00 11.43 9.87
C THR A 187 0.60 12.80 9.32
N HIS A 188 -0.66 12.95 8.87
CA HIS A 188 -1.19 14.21 8.39
C HIS A 188 -1.38 15.20 9.53
N MET A 189 -0.93 16.45 9.32
CA MET A 189 -1.09 17.54 10.31
C MET A 189 -2.30 18.41 9.94
N ALA A 190 -3.26 18.51 10.84
CA ALA A 190 -4.44 19.35 10.68
C ALA A 190 -4.12 20.80 11.08
N LYS A 191 -3.80 21.64 10.10
CA LYS A 191 -3.37 23.03 10.32
C LYS A 191 -4.46 23.87 11.00
N HIS A 192 -5.73 23.62 10.71
CA HIS A 192 -6.84 24.34 11.34
C HIS A 192 -6.91 24.14 12.88
N LEU A 193 -6.34 23.07 13.40
CA LEU A 193 -6.24 22.80 14.83
C LEU A 193 -5.06 23.53 15.50
N ASP A 194 -4.19 24.17 14.71
CA ASP A 194 -3.03 24.96 15.22
C ASP A 194 -3.47 26.31 15.82
N ALA A 195 -4.62 26.83 15.39
CA ALA A 195 -5.13 28.15 15.81
C ALA A 195 -5.57 28.22 17.28
N GLY A 196 -5.28 27.21 18.11
CA GLY A 196 -5.70 27.16 19.52
C GLY A 196 -7.18 26.80 19.67
N ASP A 197 -7.57 26.44 20.91
CA ASP A 197 -8.95 26.17 21.32
C ASP A 197 -9.89 27.26 20.74
N PRO A 198 -11.07 26.92 20.20
CA PRO A 198 -12.05 27.89 19.74
C PRO A 198 -12.50 28.86 20.83
N ASP A 199 -12.21 28.56 22.09
CA ASP A 199 -12.43 29.47 23.22
C ASP A 199 -11.40 30.61 23.19
N PRO A 200 -11.83 31.88 22.96
CA PRO A 200 -10.93 33.04 22.91
C PRO A 200 -10.10 33.23 24.17
N ALA A 201 -10.55 32.71 25.32
CA ALA A 201 -9.79 32.75 26.58
C ALA A 201 -8.58 31.78 26.57
N LYS A 202 -8.60 30.73 25.76
CA LYS A 202 -7.53 29.74 25.62
C LYS A 202 -6.62 29.99 24.41
N LYS A 203 -7.02 30.83 23.44
CA LYS A 203 -6.18 31.27 22.33
C LYS A 203 -4.85 31.90 22.75
N SER A 204 -4.78 32.46 23.94
CA SER A 204 -3.56 33.08 24.51
C SER A 204 -2.53 32.07 25.04
N LEU A 205 -2.87 30.79 25.18
CA LEU A 205 -1.97 29.79 25.77
C LEU A 205 -1.01 29.17 24.73
N GLY A 206 -1.18 29.42 23.43
CA GLY A 206 -0.33 28.86 22.37
C GLY A 206 -0.49 27.34 22.23
N ARG A 207 0.36 26.73 21.42
CA ARG A 207 0.39 25.28 21.25
C ARG A 207 0.63 24.56 22.57
N ARG A 208 -0.05 23.39 22.75
CA ARG A 208 0.20 22.54 23.91
C ARG A 208 1.61 21.96 23.85
N ARG A 209 2.30 21.99 25.00
CA ARG A 209 3.70 21.55 25.14
C ARG A 209 3.77 20.31 26.00
N PHE A 210 4.45 19.29 25.49
CA PHE A 210 4.67 18.04 26.20
C PHE A 210 6.15 17.80 26.44
N ARG A 211 6.45 17.15 27.57
CA ARG A 211 7.82 16.83 27.95
C ARG A 211 8.41 15.72 27.10
N ASN A 212 7.60 14.71 26.80
CA ASN A 212 8.00 13.55 26.02
C ASN A 212 6.82 13.01 25.18
N ILE A 213 7.10 12.02 24.33
CA ILE A 213 6.10 11.38 23.46
C ILE A 213 5.02 10.67 24.29
N THR A 214 5.42 9.98 25.36
CA THR A 214 4.50 9.18 26.20
C THR A 214 3.43 10.07 26.85
N GLU A 215 3.80 11.26 27.33
CA GLU A 215 2.85 12.23 27.89
C GLU A 215 1.84 12.72 26.85
N ALA A 216 2.30 12.95 25.61
CA ALA A 216 1.42 13.34 24.52
C ALA A 216 0.45 12.22 24.11
N ILE A 217 0.90 10.97 24.11
CA ILE A 217 0.05 9.80 23.84
C ILE A 217 -1.03 9.66 24.91
N TYR A 218 -0.69 9.77 26.18
CA TYR A 218 -1.68 9.73 27.27
C TYR A 218 -2.71 10.86 27.17
N ALA A 219 -2.28 12.07 26.80
CA ALA A 219 -3.21 13.19 26.61
C ALA A 219 -4.18 12.94 25.43
N TRP A 220 -3.72 12.24 24.40
CA TRP A 220 -4.59 11.81 23.28
C TRP A 220 -5.54 10.69 23.71
N GLU A 221 -5.08 9.67 24.41
CA GLU A 221 -5.91 8.57 24.92
C GLU A 221 -7.00 9.07 25.89
N ASP A 222 -6.70 10.11 26.66
CA ASP A 222 -7.66 10.79 27.55
C ASP A 222 -8.59 11.77 26.81
N GLY A 223 -8.45 11.89 25.48
CA GLY A 223 -9.30 12.77 24.66
C GLY A 223 -9.04 14.27 24.80
N GLN A 224 -7.91 14.67 25.39
CA GLN A 224 -7.57 16.07 25.59
C GLN A 224 -7.05 16.75 24.33
N ILE A 225 -6.48 15.99 23.39
CA ILE A 225 -5.91 16.46 22.12
C ILE A 225 -6.30 15.53 20.99
N ASP A 226 -6.42 16.09 19.76
CA ASP A 226 -6.65 15.30 18.56
C ASP A 226 -5.34 14.67 18.05
N LEU A 227 -5.44 13.51 17.41
CA LEU A 227 -4.33 12.76 16.84
C LEU A 227 -3.47 13.58 15.86
N ARG A 228 -4.12 14.47 15.11
CA ARG A 228 -3.52 15.29 14.05
C ARG A 228 -3.25 16.73 14.47
N GLN A 229 -3.57 17.09 15.71
CA GLN A 229 -3.36 18.43 16.23
C GLN A 229 -1.86 18.75 16.35
N PRO A 230 -1.41 19.95 15.89
CA PRO A 230 -0.05 20.41 16.10
C PRO A 230 0.25 20.61 17.60
N ILE A 231 1.33 20.01 18.05
CA ILE A 231 1.82 20.08 19.43
C ILE A 231 3.33 20.27 19.44
N ASP A 232 3.87 20.82 20.52
CA ASP A 232 5.30 20.94 20.73
C ASP A 232 5.79 19.83 21.68
N ILE A 233 6.66 18.96 21.18
CA ILE A 233 7.22 17.84 21.97
C ILE A 233 8.74 17.96 22.05
N ARG A 234 9.32 17.54 23.19
CA ARG A 234 10.75 17.30 23.32
C ARG A 234 11.08 15.86 22.97
N LEU A 235 12.00 15.67 22.02
CA LEU A 235 12.47 14.37 21.57
C LEU A 235 13.79 14.01 22.25
N GLU A 236 13.75 13.07 23.21
CA GLU A 236 14.95 12.66 23.97
C GLU A 236 15.71 11.50 23.29
N ARG A 237 14.98 10.64 22.56
CA ARG A 237 15.53 9.41 21.96
C ARG A 237 16.06 9.57 20.54
N TYR A 238 15.81 10.70 19.89
CA TYR A 238 16.15 10.93 18.50
C TYR A 238 17.25 11.98 18.39
N ASP A 239 18.17 11.78 17.46
CA ASP A 239 19.25 12.75 17.18
C ASP A 239 19.01 13.46 15.84
N GLU A 240 18.20 12.87 14.96
CA GLU A 240 17.91 13.36 13.63
C GLU A 240 16.40 13.44 13.36
N VAL A 241 16.01 14.38 12.50
CA VAL A 241 14.63 14.57 12.04
C VAL A 241 14.55 14.65 10.52
N VAL A 242 13.48 14.10 9.95
CA VAL A 242 13.16 14.20 8.50
C VAL A 242 11.88 15.02 8.36
N ASP A 243 12.00 16.29 7.94
CA ASP A 243 10.87 17.22 7.84
C ASP A 243 10.12 17.17 6.50
N LYS A 244 10.69 16.54 5.49
CA LYS A 244 10.07 16.46 4.14
C LYS A 244 10.15 15.04 3.59
N GLN A 245 9.09 14.61 2.90
CA GLN A 245 9.17 13.40 2.09
C GLN A 245 10.32 13.50 1.08
N ALA A 246 11.10 12.43 0.94
CA ALA A 246 12.31 12.38 0.13
C ALA A 246 13.40 13.38 0.56
N GLY A 247 13.31 13.93 1.78
CA GLY A 247 14.34 14.76 2.38
C GLY A 247 15.43 13.95 3.07
N THR A 248 16.61 14.55 3.20
CA THR A 248 17.68 14.00 4.06
C THR A 248 17.39 14.27 5.52
N ALA A 249 17.84 13.38 6.39
CA ALA A 249 17.78 13.61 7.83
C ALA A 249 18.66 14.81 8.21
N SER A 250 18.15 15.69 9.06
CA SER A 250 18.84 16.83 9.63
C SER A 250 18.97 16.68 11.15
N PRO A 251 20.03 17.22 11.78
CA PRO A 251 20.17 17.16 13.21
C PRO A 251 19.03 17.92 13.91
N LEU A 252 18.61 17.41 15.05
CA LEU A 252 17.61 18.08 15.89
C LEU A 252 18.15 19.43 16.43
N PRO A 253 17.25 20.42 16.67
CA PRO A 253 17.62 21.66 17.36
C PRO A 253 18.21 21.40 18.74
N ASP A 254 19.08 22.29 19.23
CA ASP A 254 19.77 22.15 20.53
C ASP A 254 18.80 21.95 21.70
N ASN A 255 17.61 22.53 21.64
CA ASN A 255 16.58 22.38 22.66
C ASN A 255 15.79 21.06 22.54
N ARG A 256 16.06 20.26 21.52
CA ARG A 256 15.37 19.01 21.17
C ARG A 256 13.85 19.13 21.09
N ARG A 257 13.31 20.32 20.85
CA ARG A 257 11.88 20.59 20.71
C ARG A 257 11.52 20.79 19.24
N ILE A 258 10.46 20.11 18.84
CA ILE A 258 9.90 20.24 17.49
C ILE A 258 8.38 20.37 17.56
N THR A 259 7.81 21.04 16.56
CA THR A 259 6.37 21.03 16.33
C THR A 259 6.03 19.79 15.51
N THR A 260 5.14 18.96 16.04
CA THR A 260 4.75 17.70 15.43
C THR A 260 3.30 17.35 15.81
N THR A 261 2.86 16.12 15.55
CA THR A 261 1.56 15.60 15.97
C THR A 261 1.72 14.30 16.75
N VAL A 262 0.71 13.94 17.55
CA VAL A 262 0.70 12.65 18.25
C VAL A 262 0.80 11.48 17.27
N GLY A 263 0.14 11.60 16.11
CA GLY A 263 0.19 10.54 15.09
C GLY A 263 1.59 10.30 14.53
N ARG A 264 2.39 11.36 14.29
CA ARG A 264 3.80 11.22 13.89
C ARG A 264 4.65 10.60 14.97
N ALA A 265 4.39 10.97 16.22
CA ALA A 265 5.06 10.39 17.37
C ALA A 265 4.77 8.89 17.51
N LEU A 266 3.51 8.48 17.41
CA LEU A 266 3.09 7.08 17.41
C LEU A 266 3.73 6.27 16.29
N PHE A 267 3.78 6.83 15.07
CA PHE A 267 4.46 6.17 13.95
C PHE A 267 5.95 5.98 14.24
N SER A 268 6.62 7.04 14.71
CA SER A 268 8.07 7.01 14.97
C SER A 268 8.44 6.07 16.13
N GLU A 269 7.59 5.91 17.15
CA GLU A 269 7.82 4.96 18.24
C GLU A 269 7.80 3.48 17.79
N ARG A 270 7.13 3.18 16.69
CA ARG A 270 7.12 1.83 16.10
C ARG A 270 8.35 1.51 15.26
N LEU A 271 9.15 2.52 14.96
CA LEU A 271 10.41 2.32 14.26
C LEU A 271 11.47 1.75 15.21
N SER A 272 12.33 0.90 14.68
CA SER A 272 13.44 0.35 15.45
C SER A 272 14.40 1.45 15.92
N PRO A 273 15.04 1.30 17.11
CA PRO A 273 16.01 2.26 17.62
C PRO A 273 17.13 2.55 16.61
N GLY A 274 17.53 3.81 16.46
CA GLY A 274 18.52 4.26 15.48
C GLY A 274 17.94 4.84 14.19
N MET A 275 16.62 4.82 14.03
CA MET A 275 15.94 5.54 12.95
C MET A 275 15.73 7.01 13.28
N PRO A 276 15.74 7.92 12.29
CA PRO A 276 15.41 9.33 12.51
C PRO A 276 13.91 9.50 12.82
N TYR A 277 13.56 10.64 13.41
CA TYR A 277 12.17 11.01 13.62
C TYR A 277 11.56 11.56 12.32
N TYR A 278 10.48 10.96 11.82
CA TYR A 278 9.81 11.43 10.62
C TYR A 278 8.72 12.46 10.95
N ASN A 279 9.04 13.73 10.76
CA ASN A 279 8.13 14.86 11.00
C ASN A 279 7.44 15.35 9.73
N CYS A 280 7.05 14.45 8.86
CA CYS A 280 6.36 14.76 7.62
C CYS A 280 5.15 13.86 7.40
N THR A 281 4.23 14.29 6.53
CA THR A 281 3.13 13.43 6.10
C THR A 281 3.66 12.34 5.17
N LEU A 282 3.40 11.08 5.49
CA LEU A 282 3.93 9.93 4.77
C LEU A 282 2.87 9.34 3.83
N GLY A 283 3.02 9.59 2.54
CA GLY A 283 2.30 8.88 1.49
C GLY A 283 3.10 7.65 1.01
N LYS A 284 2.69 7.07 -0.11
CA LYS A 284 3.35 5.88 -0.70
C LYS A 284 4.86 6.06 -0.91
N LYS A 285 5.28 7.25 -1.40
CA LYS A 285 6.72 7.56 -1.58
C LYS A 285 7.45 7.67 -0.25
N GLY A 286 6.82 8.29 0.76
CA GLY A 286 7.39 8.40 2.09
C GLY A 286 7.56 7.05 2.77
N CYS A 287 6.56 6.17 2.70
CA CYS A 287 6.67 4.80 3.21
C CYS A 287 7.81 4.02 2.54
N SER A 288 7.95 4.14 1.21
CA SER A 288 9.07 3.51 0.48
C SER A 288 10.43 4.03 0.91
N GLN A 289 10.52 5.32 1.24
CA GLN A 289 11.76 5.92 1.78
C GLN A 289 12.07 5.36 3.17
N VAL A 290 11.09 5.33 4.08
CA VAL A 290 11.30 4.76 5.44
C VAL A 290 11.81 3.32 5.36
N ILE A 291 11.28 2.51 4.44
CA ILE A 291 11.74 1.13 4.21
C ILE A 291 13.18 1.08 3.72
N ALA A 292 13.55 1.95 2.77
CA ALA A 292 14.92 2.02 2.24
C ALA A 292 15.90 2.50 3.32
N ASP A 293 15.56 3.56 4.06
CA ASP A 293 16.38 4.10 5.15
C ASP A 293 16.60 3.05 6.26
N THR A 294 15.56 2.28 6.60
CA THR A 294 15.66 1.21 7.60
C THR A 294 16.58 0.09 7.13
N PHE A 295 16.48 -0.28 5.87
CA PHE A 295 17.36 -1.32 5.31
C PHE A 295 18.82 -0.87 5.29
N GLU A 296 19.08 0.38 4.91
CA GLU A 296 20.43 0.92 4.81
C GLU A 296 21.09 1.09 6.19
N ARG A 297 20.31 1.53 7.20
CA ARG A 297 20.83 1.80 8.56
C ARG A 297 20.89 0.55 9.45
N LEU A 298 19.86 -0.28 9.42
CA LEU A 298 19.65 -1.37 10.38
C LEU A 298 19.64 -2.77 9.73
N GLY A 299 19.61 -2.83 8.40
CA GLY A 299 19.63 -4.08 7.65
C GLY A 299 18.29 -4.80 7.57
N LYS A 300 18.33 -6.02 7.03
CA LYS A 300 17.16 -6.81 6.66
C LYS A 300 16.21 -7.17 7.82
N PRO A 301 16.68 -7.65 8.99
CA PRO A 301 15.76 -8.06 10.06
C PRO A 301 14.84 -6.94 10.53
N ALA A 302 15.40 -5.76 10.78
CA ALA A 302 14.63 -4.59 11.17
C ALA A 302 13.65 -4.13 10.07
N THR A 303 14.00 -4.30 8.80
CA THR A 303 13.10 -3.98 7.68
C THR A 303 11.89 -4.91 7.62
N ILE A 304 12.06 -6.20 7.91
CA ILE A 304 10.96 -7.17 7.94
C ILE A 304 9.99 -6.82 9.08
N GLU A 305 10.51 -6.53 10.25
CA GLU A 305 9.72 -6.10 11.41
C GLU A 305 8.96 -4.81 11.12
N LEU A 306 9.64 -3.81 10.53
CA LEU A 306 9.02 -2.57 10.10
C LEU A 306 7.85 -2.80 9.12
N LEU A 307 7.99 -3.67 8.13
CA LEU A 307 6.93 -3.96 7.16
C LEU A 307 5.68 -4.53 7.83
N ASP A 308 5.84 -5.44 8.79
CA ASP A 308 4.73 -5.99 9.57
C ASP A 308 4.08 -4.91 10.46
N GLU A 309 4.87 -4.09 11.14
CA GLU A 309 4.37 -2.96 11.95
C GLU A 309 3.64 -1.91 11.09
N MET A 310 4.18 -1.55 9.94
CA MET A 310 3.53 -0.62 9.01
C MET A 310 2.17 -1.15 8.52
N LYS A 311 2.07 -2.45 8.27
CA LYS A 311 0.81 -3.10 7.92
C LYS A 311 -0.22 -2.97 9.04
N GLU A 312 0.15 -3.29 10.28
CA GLU A 312 -0.75 -3.25 11.45
C GLU A 312 -1.22 -1.83 11.74
N ILE A 313 -0.29 -0.87 11.79
CA ILE A 313 -0.60 0.55 11.99
C ILE A 313 -1.50 1.06 10.86
N GLY A 314 -1.13 0.77 9.61
CA GLY A 314 -1.88 1.23 8.46
C GLY A 314 -3.33 0.76 8.48
N PHE A 315 -3.60 -0.50 8.71
CA PHE A 315 -4.97 -1.02 8.82
C PHE A 315 -5.72 -0.44 10.01
N ARG A 316 -5.08 -0.35 11.18
CA ARG A 316 -5.71 0.22 12.39
C ARG A 316 -6.14 1.67 12.14
N PHE A 317 -5.26 2.53 11.65
CA PHE A 317 -5.57 3.94 11.45
C PHE A 317 -6.39 4.21 10.20
N SER A 318 -6.37 3.34 9.19
CA SER A 318 -7.33 3.37 8.09
C SER A 318 -8.76 3.12 8.60
N THR A 319 -8.94 2.14 9.45
CA THR A 319 -10.24 1.86 10.10
C THR A 319 -10.71 3.03 10.96
N LEU A 320 -9.82 3.58 11.80
CA LEU A 320 -10.13 4.72 12.67
C LEU A 320 -10.42 6.01 11.89
N SER A 321 -9.84 6.18 10.70
CA SER A 321 -10.06 7.36 9.86
C SER A 321 -11.50 7.49 9.38
N GLY A 322 -12.22 6.37 9.21
CA GLY A 322 -13.58 6.34 8.73
C GLY A 322 -13.78 6.97 7.35
N LEU A 323 -12.71 7.08 6.53
CA LEU A 323 -12.77 7.73 5.22
C LEU A 323 -13.74 7.01 4.30
N SER A 324 -14.72 7.75 3.79
CA SER A 324 -15.71 7.29 2.83
C SER A 324 -15.81 8.29 1.69
N ILE A 325 -16.04 7.81 0.47
CA ILE A 325 -16.15 8.67 -0.73
C ILE A 325 -17.60 8.80 -1.12
N ALA A 326 -18.02 10.04 -1.37
CA ALA A 326 -19.31 10.35 -1.96
C ALA A 326 -19.14 11.11 -3.29
N ILE A 327 -20.17 11.13 -4.12
CA ILE A 327 -20.19 11.92 -5.36
C ILE A 327 -20.02 13.42 -5.06
N THR A 328 -20.53 13.87 -3.94
CA THR A 328 -20.42 15.27 -3.46
C THR A 328 -18.99 15.70 -3.14
N ASP A 329 -18.07 14.75 -2.94
CA ASP A 329 -16.66 15.05 -2.70
C ASP A 329 -15.92 15.44 -3.98
N MET A 330 -16.51 15.13 -5.15
CA MET A 330 -16.01 15.56 -6.46
C MET A 330 -16.51 16.98 -6.75
N ARG A 331 -15.84 17.99 -6.19
CA ARG A 331 -16.18 19.39 -6.46
C ARG A 331 -15.77 19.79 -7.86
N ILE A 332 -16.62 20.56 -8.53
CA ILE A 332 -16.30 21.20 -9.80
C ILE A 332 -15.91 22.63 -9.47
N PRO A 333 -14.71 23.11 -9.85
CA PRO A 333 -14.28 24.47 -9.57
C PRO A 333 -15.25 25.50 -10.17
N ASP A 334 -15.64 26.51 -9.42
CA ASP A 334 -16.52 27.58 -9.91
C ASP A 334 -15.87 28.37 -11.06
N GLU A 335 -14.56 28.56 -10.97
CA GLU A 335 -13.73 29.24 -11.98
C GLU A 335 -13.67 28.48 -13.33
N LYS A 336 -14.10 27.22 -13.39
CA LYS A 336 -14.07 26.39 -14.60
C LYS A 336 -14.82 27.05 -15.76
N LYS A 337 -15.95 27.69 -15.51
CA LYS A 337 -16.76 28.37 -16.55
C LYS A 337 -16.00 29.51 -17.16
N ASP A 338 -15.25 30.27 -16.37
CA ASP A 338 -14.47 31.43 -16.82
C ASP A 338 -13.26 30.98 -17.64
N PHE A 339 -12.56 29.94 -17.23
CA PHE A 339 -11.47 29.34 -18.00
C PHE A 339 -11.93 28.83 -19.37
N LEU A 340 -13.08 28.15 -19.41
CA LEU A 340 -13.66 27.66 -20.66
C LEU A 340 -14.05 28.82 -21.59
N ALA A 341 -14.70 29.88 -21.07
CA ALA A 341 -15.08 31.02 -21.86
C ALA A 341 -13.87 31.80 -22.40
N ALA A 342 -12.81 31.90 -21.59
CA ALA A 342 -11.56 32.52 -22.02
C ALA A 342 -10.83 31.70 -23.13
N ALA A 343 -10.83 30.36 -22.98
CA ALA A 343 -10.27 29.48 -24.00
C ALA A 343 -11.06 29.51 -25.30
N GLN A 344 -12.39 29.51 -25.24
CA GLN A 344 -13.25 29.59 -26.43
C GLN A 344 -13.00 30.87 -27.21
N LYS A 345 -12.90 32.02 -26.54
CA LYS A 345 -12.55 33.31 -27.22
C LYS A 345 -11.21 33.25 -27.95
N LYS A 346 -10.23 32.52 -27.42
CA LYS A 346 -8.93 32.32 -28.09
C LYS A 346 -9.08 31.42 -29.32
N VAL A 347 -9.87 30.36 -29.23
CA VAL A 347 -10.16 29.44 -30.35
C VAL A 347 -10.89 30.17 -31.45
N ASP A 348 -11.95 30.94 -31.16
CA ASP A 348 -12.71 31.73 -32.13
C ASP A 348 -11.80 32.69 -32.88
N ARG A 349 -10.81 33.31 -32.22
CA ARG A 349 -9.82 34.19 -32.87
C ARG A 349 -8.90 33.43 -33.82
N ILE A 350 -8.47 32.20 -33.45
CA ILE A 350 -7.63 31.36 -34.31
C ILE A 350 -8.42 30.90 -35.53
N GLU A 351 -9.70 30.59 -35.39
CA GLU A 351 -10.59 30.21 -36.47
C GLU A 351 -10.79 31.39 -37.46
N MET A 352 -11.06 32.60 -36.94
CA MET A 352 -11.14 33.80 -37.77
C MET A 352 -9.83 34.10 -38.57
N GLN A 353 -8.67 33.85 -37.96
CA GLN A 353 -7.38 34.00 -38.63
C GLN A 353 -7.17 32.92 -39.70
N ALA A 354 -7.66 31.70 -39.51
CA ALA A 354 -7.61 30.63 -40.50
C ALA A 354 -8.54 30.93 -41.68
N ASP A 355 -9.76 31.42 -41.41
CA ASP A 355 -10.72 31.84 -42.45
C ASP A 355 -10.21 33.01 -43.29
N ALA A 356 -9.44 33.93 -42.67
CA ALA A 356 -8.77 35.00 -43.35
C ALA A 356 -7.51 34.57 -44.14
N GLY A 357 -7.14 33.28 -44.10
CA GLY A 357 -5.96 32.75 -44.80
C GLY A 357 -4.61 33.09 -44.13
N ALA A 358 -4.61 33.64 -42.91
CA ALA A 358 -3.41 34.03 -42.21
C ALA A 358 -2.66 32.83 -41.54
N VAL A 359 -3.35 31.73 -41.34
CA VAL A 359 -2.83 30.52 -40.67
C VAL A 359 -3.22 29.30 -41.49
N THR A 360 -2.31 28.34 -41.62
CA THR A 360 -2.58 27.08 -42.31
C THR A 360 -3.47 26.16 -41.46
N ASP A 361 -4.20 25.24 -42.08
CA ASP A 361 -5.06 24.26 -41.36
C ASP A 361 -4.30 23.44 -40.32
N ARG A 362 -3.06 23.09 -40.59
CA ARG A 362 -2.21 22.35 -39.66
C ARG A 362 -1.82 23.20 -38.46
N GLU A 363 -1.48 24.45 -38.67
CA GLU A 363 -1.16 25.41 -37.59
C GLU A 363 -2.41 25.71 -36.77
N ARG A 364 -3.57 25.94 -37.42
CA ARG A 364 -4.86 26.15 -36.76
C ARG A 364 -5.12 24.99 -35.81
N HIS A 365 -5.02 23.74 -36.31
CA HIS A 365 -5.25 22.55 -35.50
C HIS A 365 -4.30 22.47 -34.30
N SER A 366 -3.01 22.69 -34.50
CA SER A 366 -2.00 22.68 -33.42
C SER A 366 -2.29 23.77 -32.39
N ASN A 367 -2.57 25.00 -32.81
CA ASN A 367 -2.87 26.12 -31.93
C ASN A 367 -4.15 25.89 -31.09
N VAL A 368 -5.18 25.30 -31.68
CA VAL A 368 -6.42 24.93 -30.96
C VAL A 368 -6.15 23.87 -29.92
N LEU A 369 -5.35 22.84 -30.25
CA LEU A 369 -4.94 21.81 -29.28
C LEU A 369 -4.15 22.39 -28.10
N ASP A 370 -3.25 23.35 -28.38
CA ASP A 370 -2.45 23.99 -27.34
C ASP A 370 -3.31 24.84 -26.40
N VAL A 371 -4.27 25.58 -26.93
CA VAL A 371 -5.22 26.37 -26.12
C VAL A 371 -6.03 25.46 -25.19
N TRP A 372 -6.58 24.37 -25.70
CA TRP A 372 -7.36 23.44 -24.88
C TRP A 372 -6.49 22.67 -23.89
N SER A 373 -5.26 22.35 -24.25
CA SER A 373 -4.33 21.69 -23.32
C SER A 373 -3.98 22.59 -22.14
N HIS A 374 -3.74 23.88 -22.42
CA HIS A 374 -3.48 24.86 -21.36
C HIS A 374 -4.70 25.09 -20.46
N CYS A 375 -5.88 25.27 -21.06
CA CYS A 375 -7.13 25.38 -20.31
C CYS A 375 -7.37 24.17 -19.39
N ARG A 376 -7.11 22.97 -19.87
CA ARG A 376 -7.19 21.74 -19.09
C ARG A 376 -6.27 21.76 -17.88
N GLU A 377 -5.05 22.25 -18.03
CA GLU A 377 -4.09 22.35 -16.91
C GLU A 377 -4.53 23.38 -15.88
N GLU A 378 -5.07 24.54 -16.32
CA GLU A 378 -5.59 25.56 -15.40
C GLU A 378 -6.78 25.03 -14.59
N VAL A 379 -7.75 24.39 -15.25
CA VAL A 379 -8.89 23.76 -14.58
C VAL A 379 -8.42 22.68 -13.60
N THR A 380 -7.39 21.90 -13.96
CA THR A 380 -6.86 20.87 -13.05
C THR A 380 -6.18 21.46 -11.82
N LYS A 381 -5.46 22.57 -11.99
CA LYS A 381 -4.83 23.27 -10.84
C LYS A 381 -5.90 23.85 -9.90
N ALA A 382 -6.94 24.49 -10.45
CA ALA A 382 -8.05 24.99 -9.66
C ALA A 382 -8.77 23.85 -8.92
N LEU A 383 -9.09 22.77 -9.61
CA LEU A 383 -9.71 21.58 -9.02
C LEU A 383 -8.91 21.02 -7.84
N MET A 384 -7.61 20.84 -8.01
CA MET A 384 -6.75 20.31 -6.94
C MET A 384 -6.71 21.24 -5.73
N LYS A 385 -6.71 22.56 -5.97
CA LYS A 385 -6.74 23.56 -4.90
C LYS A 385 -8.07 23.55 -4.14
N ASP A 386 -9.19 23.38 -4.83
CA ASP A 386 -10.51 23.33 -4.21
C ASP A 386 -10.72 22.06 -3.37
N VAL A 387 -10.22 20.92 -3.87
CA VAL A 387 -10.28 19.64 -3.14
C VAL A 387 -9.35 19.63 -1.93
N GLU A 388 -8.17 20.30 -2.01
CA GLU A 388 -7.24 20.48 -0.89
C GLU A 388 -7.82 21.41 0.19
N ASN A 389 -8.52 22.47 -0.22
CA ASN A 389 -9.09 23.48 0.69
C ASN A 389 -10.62 23.33 0.80
N ASP A 390 -11.11 22.14 0.88
CA ASP A 390 -12.53 21.88 1.03
C ASP A 390 -13.04 22.42 2.37
N ARG A 391 -13.95 23.42 2.33
CA ARG A 391 -14.42 24.16 3.50
C ARG A 391 -15.74 23.66 4.05
N ARG A 392 -16.12 22.43 3.79
CA ARG A 392 -17.35 21.86 4.33
C ARG A 392 -17.22 21.50 5.80
N ASP A 393 -18.30 21.69 6.54
CA ASP A 393 -18.42 21.09 7.87
C ASP A 393 -18.58 19.57 7.72
N PRO A 394 -17.77 18.76 8.44
CA PRO A 394 -17.86 17.30 8.35
C PRO A 394 -19.21 16.73 8.81
N THR A 395 -19.99 17.50 9.59
CA THR A 395 -21.28 17.06 10.18
C THR A 395 -22.47 17.50 9.35
N THR A 396 -22.49 18.75 8.91
CA THR A 396 -23.66 19.33 8.20
C THR A 396 -23.48 19.33 6.69
N GLY A 397 -22.24 19.28 6.20
CA GLY A 397 -21.91 19.40 4.78
C GLY A 397 -22.00 20.82 4.23
N ASP A 398 -22.35 21.81 5.07
CA ASP A 398 -22.46 23.21 4.69
C ASP A 398 -21.09 23.87 4.59
N GLU A 399 -20.97 24.95 3.81
CA GLU A 399 -19.74 25.70 3.71
C GLU A 399 -19.47 26.53 4.97
N VAL A 400 -18.35 26.28 5.60
CA VAL A 400 -17.88 27.03 6.76
C VAL A 400 -16.94 28.15 6.30
N GLN A 401 -17.20 29.37 6.76
CA GLN A 401 -16.29 30.50 6.57
C GLN A 401 -15.10 30.31 7.53
N VAL A 402 -14.01 29.77 7.01
CA VAL A 402 -12.72 29.66 7.72
C VAL A 402 -11.74 30.59 7.04
N ASP A 403 -10.96 31.33 7.82
CA ASP A 403 -9.87 32.13 7.29
C ASP A 403 -8.88 31.24 6.54
N SER A 404 -8.48 31.64 5.36
CA SER A 404 -7.60 30.86 4.45
C SER A 404 -6.22 30.53 5.06
N ALA A 405 -5.87 31.19 6.17
CA ALA A 405 -4.64 30.92 6.92
C ALA A 405 -4.72 29.69 7.83
N ASP A 406 -5.92 29.33 8.31
CA ASP A 406 -6.13 28.29 9.33
C ASP A 406 -6.29 26.87 8.75
N GLY A 407 -6.37 26.74 7.42
CA GLY A 407 -6.57 25.46 6.75
C GLY A 407 -8.03 24.97 6.78
N SER A 408 -8.32 23.89 6.05
CA SER A 408 -9.67 23.34 5.96
C SER A 408 -10.00 22.44 7.16
N PRO A 409 -11.18 22.59 7.79
CA PRO A 409 -11.63 21.67 8.84
C PRO A 409 -11.98 20.27 8.28
N TYR A 410 -12.35 20.19 7.01
CA TYR A 410 -12.72 18.96 6.34
C TYR A 410 -11.56 18.39 5.53
N LEU A 411 -11.14 17.18 5.88
CA LEU A 411 -10.16 16.44 5.10
C LEU A 411 -10.91 15.68 3.99
N ASN A 412 -10.95 16.24 2.78
CA ASN A 412 -11.62 15.61 1.65
C ASN A 412 -11.03 14.23 1.35
N PRO A 413 -11.82 13.14 1.35
CA PRO A 413 -11.32 11.78 1.10
C PRO A 413 -10.61 11.64 -0.24
N LEU A 414 -11.08 12.31 -1.30
CA LEU A 414 -10.44 12.27 -2.61
C LEU A 414 -9.06 12.90 -2.60
N PHE A 415 -8.88 14.00 -1.84
CA PHE A 415 -7.55 14.57 -1.65
C PHE A 415 -6.61 13.58 -0.98
N VAL A 416 -7.07 12.92 0.08
CA VAL A 416 -6.28 11.89 0.77
C VAL A 416 -5.87 10.76 -0.16
N PHE A 417 -6.76 10.24 -0.99
CA PHE A 417 -6.44 9.18 -1.95
C PHE A 417 -5.40 9.60 -2.98
N LEU A 418 -5.51 10.82 -3.50
CA LEU A 418 -4.62 11.33 -4.54
C LEU A 418 -3.24 11.72 -3.99
N ASP A 419 -3.21 12.47 -2.88
CA ASP A 419 -1.97 12.98 -2.31
C ASP A 419 -1.16 11.88 -1.62
N SER A 420 -1.83 10.96 -0.93
CA SER A 420 -1.16 9.78 -0.36
C SER A 420 -0.60 8.84 -1.43
N GLY A 421 -1.15 8.86 -2.65
CA GLY A 421 -0.85 7.89 -3.71
C GLY A 421 -1.39 6.48 -3.39
N ALA A 422 -2.37 6.35 -2.50
CA ALA A 422 -3.00 5.09 -2.16
C ALA A 422 -3.83 4.55 -3.31
N ARG A 423 -4.64 5.42 -3.92
CA ARG A 423 -5.49 5.03 -5.06
C ARG A 423 -5.78 6.25 -5.95
N GLY A 424 -5.93 5.99 -7.24
CA GLY A 424 -6.21 7.03 -8.23
C GLY A 424 -4.99 7.86 -8.61
N ASN A 425 -5.18 8.71 -9.60
CA ASN A 425 -4.18 9.68 -10.01
C ASN A 425 -4.85 11.00 -10.43
N ARG A 426 -4.05 12.06 -10.51
CA ARG A 426 -4.54 13.41 -10.89
C ARG A 426 -5.24 13.42 -12.23
N SER A 427 -4.81 12.62 -13.21
CA SER A 427 -5.43 12.57 -14.54
C SER A 427 -6.81 11.93 -14.50
N GLN A 428 -7.06 10.96 -13.64
CA GLN A 428 -8.39 10.37 -13.43
C GLN A 428 -9.34 11.38 -12.80
N MET A 429 -8.92 12.09 -11.76
CA MET A 429 -9.71 13.14 -11.13
C MET A 429 -10.01 14.29 -12.11
N GLN A 430 -9.03 14.69 -12.92
CA GLN A 430 -9.20 15.66 -13.98
C GLN A 430 -10.30 15.25 -14.98
N GLN A 431 -10.35 13.98 -15.37
CA GLN A 431 -11.35 13.47 -16.31
C GLN A 431 -12.76 13.44 -15.70
N LEU A 432 -12.87 13.19 -14.39
CA LEU A 432 -14.15 13.06 -13.68
C LEU A 432 -14.75 14.43 -13.33
N ALA A 433 -14.00 15.30 -12.68
CA ALA A 433 -14.49 16.58 -12.14
C ALA A 433 -13.94 17.82 -12.87
N GLY A 434 -12.81 17.70 -13.52
CA GLY A 434 -12.19 18.79 -14.28
C GLY A 434 -12.63 18.81 -15.74
N MET A 435 -11.71 18.52 -16.63
CA MET A 435 -11.93 18.51 -18.08
C MET A 435 -11.36 17.23 -18.68
N ARG A 436 -12.19 16.49 -19.42
CA ARG A 436 -11.74 15.31 -20.15
C ARG A 436 -10.66 15.68 -21.17
N GLY A 437 -9.64 14.87 -21.30
CA GLY A 437 -8.57 15.08 -22.26
C GLY A 437 -9.03 14.96 -23.71
N LEU A 438 -8.19 15.43 -24.61
CA LEU A 438 -8.34 15.18 -26.05
C LEU A 438 -8.27 13.66 -26.32
N MET A 439 -9.18 13.19 -27.13
CA MET A 439 -9.25 11.78 -27.56
C MET A 439 -8.50 11.57 -28.86
#